data_b20aefcda4aaa58d19d6c62fc281f662
#
_entry.id   b20aefcda4aaa58d19d6c62fc281f662
#
_cell.length_a   1.000
_cell.length_b   1.000
_cell.length_c   1.000
_cell.angle_alpha   90.00
_cell.angle_beta   90.00
_cell.angle_gamma   90.00
#
_symmetry.space_group_name_H-M   'P 1'
#
loop_
_entity.id
_entity.type
_entity.pdbx_description
1 polymer ?
#
loop_
_entity_poly.entity_id
_entity_poly.type
_entity_poly.pdbx_seq_one_letter_code
_entity_poly.pdbx_strand_id
1 'polypeptide(L)'
;DLFMHNFKKVLKTFLVLVVCVALLAALDLALYPCTFMRNDVHAVVTQQFDDIIVGTSHGKMDIDPEVMQEVTGRSGHNLCVGGEYGIDAYYLTKLIKEKQNPKRIIYEVDPGYFVSEKEEGNNYLLFYHEFPFSKAKVEYFWNSIAKCNFRTVLFPWYEYSLSYELPKVKDTFTQKVTGDYDVSHLKSDSQEYHESGFIERYPVDVTKLKKSEPKLYEEGKVNEENMEYLKKLITFCKENDIEFVAVTTPIPINTLKDYSDSYNAAWKYFGQFFEEQGVEYLNFNTQYFKAFTHDLKAYTDYDGHMNGDAAKEYSEVLAQVLESAGQRK
;
A
#
# COMPACT_ATOMS: atom_id res chain seq x y z
N ASP A 1 51.08 -28.40 -12.94
CA ASP A 1 51.22 -27.30 -11.94
C ASP A 1 50.34 -26.06 -12.22
N LEU A 2 50.27 -25.63 -13.47
CA LEU A 2 49.47 -24.45 -13.84
C LEU A 2 47.95 -24.67 -13.63
N PHE A 3 47.42 -25.86 -13.97
CA PHE A 3 46.02 -26.23 -13.77
C PHE A 3 45.65 -26.22 -12.28
N MET A 4 46.46 -26.85 -11.44
CA MET A 4 46.22 -26.86 -9.99
C MET A 4 46.34 -25.47 -9.36
N HIS A 5 47.24 -24.62 -9.87
CA HIS A 5 47.39 -23.25 -9.43
C HIS A 5 46.14 -22.41 -9.77
N ASN A 6 45.65 -22.50 -11.00
CA ASN A 6 44.43 -21.82 -11.46
C ASN A 6 43.19 -22.34 -10.72
N PHE A 7 43.07 -23.64 -10.51
CA PHE A 7 41.98 -24.23 -9.72
C PHE A 7 41.93 -23.68 -8.30
N LYS A 8 43.11 -23.61 -7.61
CA LYS A 8 43.18 -23.02 -6.27
C LYS A 8 42.77 -21.53 -6.25
N LYS A 9 43.11 -20.76 -7.29
CA LYS A 9 42.67 -19.36 -7.41
C LYS A 9 41.18 -19.26 -7.57
N VAL A 10 40.60 -20.03 -8.48
CA VAL A 10 39.15 -20.08 -8.69
C VAL A 10 38.42 -20.48 -7.41
N LEU A 11 38.88 -21.52 -6.73
CA LEU A 11 38.31 -21.97 -5.47
C LEU A 11 38.37 -20.88 -4.38
N LYS A 12 39.49 -20.18 -4.25
CA LYS A 12 39.60 -19.05 -3.31
C LYS A 12 38.63 -17.92 -3.64
N THR A 13 38.54 -17.54 -4.90
CA THR A 13 37.60 -16.50 -5.34
C THR A 13 36.17 -16.93 -5.04
N PHE A 14 35.79 -18.17 -5.34
CA PHE A 14 34.49 -18.72 -5.02
C PHE A 14 34.18 -18.69 -3.52
N LEU A 15 35.13 -19.13 -2.68
CA LEU A 15 34.99 -19.07 -1.21
C LEU A 15 34.82 -17.64 -0.69
N VAL A 16 35.58 -16.69 -1.24
CA VAL A 16 35.39 -15.26 -0.88
C VAL A 16 33.99 -14.78 -1.24
N LEU A 17 33.50 -15.11 -2.44
CA LEU A 17 32.14 -14.75 -2.85
C LEU A 17 31.06 -15.36 -1.93
N VAL A 18 31.20 -16.64 -1.56
CA VAL A 18 30.31 -17.29 -0.62
C VAL A 18 30.32 -16.60 0.74
N VAL A 19 31.48 -16.23 1.26
CA VAL A 19 31.59 -15.49 2.52
C VAL A 19 30.92 -14.10 2.41
N CYS A 20 31.16 -13.39 1.32
CA CYS A 20 30.51 -12.09 1.10
C CYS A 20 28.99 -12.22 1.07
N VAL A 21 28.44 -13.19 0.33
CA VAL A 21 26.99 -13.44 0.29
C VAL A 21 26.44 -13.80 1.66
N ALA A 22 27.15 -14.65 2.41
CA ALA A 22 26.73 -15.01 3.77
C ALA A 22 26.73 -13.81 4.74
N LEU A 23 27.72 -12.92 4.62
CA LEU A 23 27.76 -11.68 5.41
C LEU A 23 26.61 -10.72 5.03
N LEU A 24 26.32 -10.54 3.74
CA LEU A 24 25.20 -9.72 3.29
C LEU A 24 23.86 -10.30 3.77
N ALA A 25 23.67 -11.60 3.70
CA ALA A 25 22.48 -12.27 4.23
C ALA A 25 22.37 -12.13 5.75
N ALA A 26 23.48 -12.18 6.48
CA ALA A 26 23.48 -11.96 7.94
C ALA A 26 23.12 -10.51 8.29
N LEU A 27 23.59 -9.53 7.51
CA LEU A 27 23.20 -8.13 7.68
C LEU A 27 21.72 -7.91 7.39
N ASP A 28 21.19 -8.53 6.33
CA ASP A 28 19.75 -8.48 6.02
C ASP A 28 18.92 -9.11 7.15
N LEU A 29 19.33 -10.28 7.62
CA LEU A 29 18.66 -10.97 8.72
C LEU A 29 18.64 -10.13 10.01
N ALA A 30 19.70 -9.40 10.31
CA ALA A 30 19.84 -8.64 11.54
C ALA A 30 19.24 -7.23 11.49
N LEU A 31 19.28 -6.57 10.34
CA LEU A 31 18.99 -5.13 10.22
C LEU A 31 17.71 -4.81 9.46
N TYR A 32 17.35 -5.61 8.43
CA TYR A 32 16.14 -5.36 7.67
C TYR A 32 14.88 -5.71 8.50
N PRO A 33 13.97 -4.75 8.78
CA PRO A 33 12.91 -4.95 9.75
C PRO A 33 11.81 -5.91 9.27
N CYS A 34 11.12 -6.52 10.23
CA CYS A 34 9.82 -7.15 9.99
C CYS A 34 8.74 -6.07 10.07
N THR A 35 8.24 -5.64 8.92
CA THR A 35 7.17 -4.64 8.82
C THR A 35 5.82 -5.31 8.55
N PHE A 36 4.73 -4.53 8.65
CA PHE A 36 3.40 -5.03 8.27
C PHE A 36 3.35 -5.46 6.79
N MET A 37 4.16 -4.88 5.90
CA MET A 37 4.21 -5.27 4.49
C MET A 37 4.70 -6.70 4.29
N ARG A 38 5.56 -7.21 5.18
CA ARG A 38 5.93 -8.64 5.19
C ARG A 38 4.72 -9.52 5.46
N ASN A 39 3.89 -9.14 6.43
CA ASN A 39 2.67 -9.87 6.77
C ASN A 39 1.64 -9.78 5.63
N ASP A 40 1.46 -8.58 5.04
CA ASP A 40 0.59 -8.36 3.89
C ASP A 40 0.99 -9.24 2.70
N VAL A 41 2.28 -9.24 2.35
CA VAL A 41 2.79 -10.06 1.24
C VAL A 41 2.66 -11.56 1.57
N HIS A 42 2.98 -11.96 2.80
CA HIS A 42 2.80 -13.35 3.22
C HIS A 42 1.34 -13.79 3.06
N ALA A 43 0.39 -12.99 3.51
CA ALA A 43 -1.03 -13.27 3.39
C ALA A 43 -1.45 -13.47 1.91
N VAL A 44 -1.13 -12.52 1.04
CA VAL A 44 -1.57 -12.61 -0.38
C VAL A 44 -0.83 -13.64 -1.21
N VAL A 45 0.31 -14.13 -0.75
CA VAL A 45 1.07 -15.21 -1.41
C VAL A 45 0.60 -16.59 -0.96
N THR A 46 0.10 -16.71 0.27
CA THR A 46 -0.27 -18.00 0.89
C THR A 46 -1.79 -18.24 0.98
N GLN A 47 -2.59 -17.21 0.86
CA GLN A 47 -4.05 -17.26 0.97
C GLN A 47 -4.72 -16.76 -0.31
N GLN A 48 -6.04 -16.98 -0.42
CA GLN A 48 -6.88 -16.49 -1.51
C GLN A 48 -7.88 -15.48 -0.97
N PHE A 49 -8.01 -14.34 -1.63
CA PHE A 49 -8.96 -13.30 -1.26
C PHE A 49 -9.84 -12.95 -2.46
N ASP A 50 -11.12 -12.69 -2.21
CA ASP A 50 -12.05 -12.21 -3.23
C ASP A 50 -11.79 -10.73 -3.57
N ASP A 51 -11.58 -9.92 -2.53
CA ASP A 51 -11.36 -8.47 -2.64
C ASP A 51 -9.95 -8.11 -2.18
N ILE A 52 -9.24 -7.35 -3.00
CA ILE A 52 -7.97 -6.75 -2.62
C ILE A 52 -8.12 -5.23 -2.68
N ILE A 53 -7.74 -4.57 -1.59
CA ILE A 53 -7.75 -3.11 -1.50
C ILE A 53 -6.32 -2.62 -1.73
N VAL A 54 -6.15 -1.70 -2.69
CA VAL A 54 -4.88 -1.04 -2.99
C VAL A 54 -5.10 0.47 -2.98
N GLY A 55 -4.08 1.24 -2.67
CA GLY A 55 -4.17 2.69 -2.54
C GLY A 55 -3.24 3.24 -1.47
N THR A 56 -3.53 4.41 -0.98
CA THR A 56 -2.67 5.16 -0.08
C THR A 56 -2.90 4.84 1.40
N SER A 57 -2.39 5.69 2.29
CA SER A 57 -2.61 5.55 3.74
C SER A 57 -4.07 5.71 4.15
N HIS A 58 -4.88 6.43 3.37
CA HIS A 58 -6.32 6.51 3.61
C HIS A 58 -6.97 5.13 3.45
N GLY A 59 -6.73 4.44 2.35
CA GLY A 59 -7.20 3.06 2.21
C GLY A 59 -6.72 2.15 3.33
N LYS A 60 -5.44 2.28 3.74
CA LYS A 60 -4.81 1.45 4.79
C LYS A 60 -5.46 1.61 6.15
N MET A 61 -5.90 2.82 6.49
CA MET A 61 -6.39 3.19 7.83
C MET A 61 -7.90 3.34 7.89
N ASP A 62 -8.57 3.47 6.74
CA ASP A 62 -10.00 3.78 6.68
C ASP A 62 -10.84 2.57 6.24
N ILE A 63 -10.23 1.54 5.64
CA ILE A 63 -10.96 0.39 5.10
C ILE A 63 -10.54 -0.89 5.81
N ASP A 64 -11.46 -1.46 6.59
CA ASP A 64 -11.29 -2.73 7.29
C ASP A 64 -11.94 -3.88 6.49
N PRO A 65 -11.12 -4.78 5.89
CA PRO A 65 -11.64 -5.90 5.11
C PRO A 65 -12.47 -6.90 5.94
N GLU A 66 -12.21 -7.05 7.24
CA GLU A 66 -12.96 -7.97 8.10
C GLU A 66 -14.41 -7.51 8.26
N VAL A 67 -14.61 -6.21 8.53
CA VAL A 67 -15.95 -5.62 8.58
C VAL A 67 -16.65 -5.71 7.22
N MET A 68 -15.94 -5.46 6.12
CA MET A 68 -16.51 -5.63 4.79
C MET A 68 -16.94 -7.08 4.52
N GLN A 69 -16.17 -8.05 4.98
CA GLN A 69 -16.50 -9.48 4.83
C GLN A 69 -17.76 -9.85 5.62
N GLU A 70 -17.98 -9.29 6.79
CA GLU A 70 -19.20 -9.52 7.57
C GLU A 70 -20.47 -9.09 6.80
N VAL A 71 -20.39 -8.03 6.01
CA VAL A 71 -21.51 -7.50 5.21
C VAL A 71 -21.66 -8.25 3.88
N THR A 72 -20.57 -8.49 3.17
CA THR A 72 -20.60 -8.98 1.77
C THR A 72 -20.43 -10.50 1.68
N GLY A 73 -19.90 -11.15 2.72
CA GLY A 73 -19.46 -12.56 2.68
C GLY A 73 -18.22 -12.80 1.83
N ARG A 74 -17.56 -11.75 1.33
CA ARG A 74 -16.35 -11.83 0.47
C ARG A 74 -15.10 -11.63 1.31
N SER A 75 -14.17 -12.57 1.24
CA SER A 75 -12.88 -12.42 1.91
C SER A 75 -12.08 -11.26 1.32
N GLY A 76 -11.42 -10.46 2.16
CA GLY A 76 -10.65 -9.30 1.71
C GLY A 76 -9.30 -9.17 2.38
N HIS A 77 -8.37 -8.46 1.72
CA HIS A 77 -7.09 -8.05 2.30
C HIS A 77 -6.71 -6.64 1.88
N ASN A 78 -6.21 -5.86 2.82
CA ASN A 78 -5.84 -4.46 2.59
C ASN A 78 -4.34 -4.34 2.36
N LEU A 79 -3.95 -4.09 1.09
CA LEU A 79 -2.57 -3.89 0.63
C LEU A 79 -2.22 -2.41 0.38
N CYS A 80 -3.06 -1.49 0.82
CA CYS A 80 -2.74 -0.07 0.71
C CYS A 80 -1.42 0.26 1.44
N VAL A 81 -0.71 1.26 0.94
CA VAL A 81 0.55 1.72 1.52
C VAL A 81 0.68 3.23 1.43
N GLY A 82 1.14 3.87 2.50
CA GLY A 82 1.34 5.32 2.49
C GLY A 82 2.25 5.76 1.36
N GLY A 83 1.78 6.72 0.56
CA GLY A 83 2.53 7.23 -0.59
C GLY A 83 2.52 6.32 -1.81
N GLU A 84 1.49 5.52 -2.01
CA GLU A 84 1.33 4.71 -3.21
C GLU A 84 1.00 5.57 -4.43
N TYR A 85 1.67 5.26 -5.54
CA TYR A 85 1.41 5.85 -6.85
C TYR A 85 0.79 4.80 -7.80
N GLY A 86 0.17 5.26 -8.88
CA GLY A 86 -0.47 4.36 -9.85
C GLY A 86 0.43 3.26 -10.40
N ILE A 87 1.74 3.52 -10.56
CA ILE A 87 2.72 2.51 -10.97
C ILE A 87 2.87 1.41 -9.93
N ASP A 88 2.82 1.76 -8.65
CA ASP A 88 2.95 0.80 -7.54
C ASP A 88 1.71 -0.08 -7.47
N ALA A 89 0.52 0.51 -7.48
CA ALA A 89 -0.75 -0.21 -7.52
C ALA A 89 -0.84 -1.18 -8.71
N TYR A 90 -0.37 -0.76 -9.89
CA TYR A 90 -0.32 -1.61 -11.07
C TYR A 90 0.57 -2.83 -10.87
N TYR A 91 1.80 -2.66 -10.39
CA TYR A 91 2.72 -3.78 -10.19
C TYR A 91 2.33 -4.66 -9.00
N LEU A 92 1.81 -4.08 -7.91
CA LEU A 92 1.23 -4.87 -6.81
C LEU A 92 0.11 -5.76 -7.32
N THR A 93 -0.82 -5.24 -8.09
CA THR A 93 -1.93 -6.03 -8.67
C THR A 93 -1.42 -7.14 -9.59
N LYS A 94 -0.40 -6.87 -10.41
CA LYS A 94 0.24 -7.91 -11.25
C LYS A 94 0.90 -9.01 -10.41
N LEU A 95 1.64 -8.62 -9.37
CA LEU A 95 2.32 -9.56 -8.45
C LEU A 95 1.30 -10.44 -7.72
N ILE A 96 0.18 -9.84 -7.28
CA ILE A 96 -0.93 -10.57 -6.67
C ILE A 96 -1.53 -11.58 -7.66
N LYS A 97 -1.83 -11.15 -8.90
CA LYS A 97 -2.41 -12.01 -9.92
C LYS A 97 -1.54 -13.22 -10.27
N GLU A 98 -0.23 -13.11 -10.15
CA GLU A 98 0.68 -14.26 -10.31
C GLU A 98 0.57 -15.30 -9.17
N LYS A 99 -0.03 -14.93 -8.03
CA LYS A 99 -0.14 -15.77 -6.82
C LYS A 99 -1.55 -16.23 -6.53
N GLN A 100 -2.54 -15.40 -6.86
CA GLN A 100 -3.95 -15.69 -6.59
C GLN A 100 -4.85 -15.06 -7.66
N ASN A 101 -6.15 -15.35 -7.58
CA ASN A 101 -7.15 -14.85 -8.53
C ASN A 101 -8.21 -14.01 -7.79
N PRO A 102 -7.90 -12.75 -7.43
CA PRO A 102 -8.89 -11.89 -6.80
C PRO A 102 -10.06 -11.64 -7.77
N LYS A 103 -11.26 -11.49 -7.25
CA LYS A 103 -12.44 -11.16 -8.04
C LYS A 103 -12.59 -9.65 -8.24
N ARG A 104 -12.11 -8.86 -7.27
CA ARG A 104 -12.23 -7.41 -7.30
C ARG A 104 -10.99 -6.73 -6.74
N ILE A 105 -10.58 -5.64 -7.39
CA ILE A 105 -9.65 -4.65 -6.86
C ILE A 105 -10.44 -3.42 -6.49
N ILE A 106 -10.34 -3.01 -5.23
CA ILE A 106 -10.86 -1.74 -4.71
C ILE A 106 -9.68 -0.79 -4.64
N TYR A 107 -9.67 0.22 -5.51
CA TYR A 107 -8.58 1.18 -5.59
C TYR A 107 -8.96 2.47 -4.85
N GLU A 108 -8.31 2.73 -3.73
CA GLU A 108 -8.46 3.99 -3.02
C GLU A 108 -7.69 5.10 -3.77
N VAL A 109 -8.40 6.16 -4.09
CA VAL A 109 -7.92 7.29 -4.92
C VAL A 109 -7.66 8.50 -4.04
N ASP A 110 -6.40 8.82 -3.80
CA ASP A 110 -5.99 10.11 -3.28
C ASP A 110 -5.53 11.01 -4.44
N PRO A 111 -6.31 12.05 -4.80
CA PRO A 111 -6.02 12.89 -5.96
C PRO A 111 -4.68 13.62 -5.90
N GLY A 112 -4.16 13.90 -4.72
CA GLY A 112 -2.90 14.60 -4.51
C GLY A 112 -1.68 13.85 -5.05
N TYR A 113 -1.74 12.52 -5.12
CA TYR A 113 -0.65 11.72 -5.67
C TYR A 113 -0.61 11.71 -7.20
N PHE A 114 -1.63 12.24 -7.88
CA PHE A 114 -1.68 12.29 -9.34
C PHE A 114 -1.12 13.59 -9.96
N VAL A 115 -0.72 14.56 -9.14
CA VAL A 115 -0.13 15.82 -9.61
C VAL A 115 1.36 15.95 -9.29
N SER A 116 1.96 14.95 -8.68
CA SER A 116 3.37 14.94 -8.31
C SER A 116 4.11 13.80 -8.99
N GLU A 117 5.41 14.00 -9.21
CA GLU A 117 6.31 12.91 -9.56
C GLU A 117 6.42 11.93 -8.37
N LYS A 118 6.67 10.67 -8.69
CA LYS A 118 6.91 9.66 -7.68
C LYS A 118 8.15 10.02 -6.87
N GLU A 119 7.97 10.15 -5.57
CA GLU A 119 9.08 10.35 -4.66
C GLU A 119 9.89 9.04 -4.50
N GLU A 120 11.21 9.17 -4.30
CA GLU A 120 12.03 8.04 -3.87
C GLU A 120 11.62 7.66 -2.43
N GLY A 121 10.51 6.92 -2.33
CA GLY A 121 9.93 6.51 -1.06
C GLY A 121 10.34 5.10 -0.67
N ASN A 122 10.28 4.80 0.62
CA ASN A 122 10.72 3.52 1.13
C ASN A 122 9.60 2.47 1.18
N ASN A 123 8.34 2.90 1.28
CA ASN A 123 7.23 1.98 1.50
C ASN A 123 7.05 0.99 0.35
N TYR A 124 7.06 1.43 -0.92
CA TYR A 124 6.94 0.55 -2.06
C TYR A 124 8.18 -0.35 -2.26
N LEU A 125 9.38 0.10 -1.83
CA LEU A 125 10.57 -0.75 -1.80
C LEU A 125 10.41 -1.90 -0.81
N LEU A 126 9.78 -1.68 0.33
CA LEU A 126 9.49 -2.73 1.30
C LEU A 126 8.58 -3.80 0.69
N PHE A 127 7.50 -3.43 -0.01
CA PHE A 127 6.69 -4.38 -0.76
C PHE A 127 7.51 -5.11 -1.82
N TYR A 128 8.29 -4.38 -2.63
CA TYR A 128 9.12 -4.98 -3.66
C TYR A 128 10.05 -6.05 -3.09
N HIS A 129 10.69 -5.80 -1.95
CA HIS A 129 11.61 -6.76 -1.34
C HIS A 129 10.90 -8.01 -0.84
N GLU A 130 9.73 -7.88 -0.24
CA GLU A 130 8.97 -9.01 0.31
C GLU A 130 8.37 -9.92 -0.76
N PHE A 131 8.00 -9.41 -1.95
CA PHE A 131 7.43 -10.25 -3.01
C PHE A 131 8.44 -11.26 -3.54
N PRO A 132 8.02 -12.53 -3.77
CA PRO A 132 8.89 -13.54 -4.35
C PRO A 132 9.28 -13.19 -5.78
N PHE A 133 10.39 -13.77 -6.24
CA PHE A 133 10.86 -13.59 -7.62
C PHE A 133 9.80 -14.02 -8.63
N SER A 134 9.53 -13.15 -9.62
CA SER A 134 8.52 -13.37 -10.64
C SER A 134 8.76 -12.48 -11.85
N LYS A 135 8.00 -12.70 -12.93
CA LYS A 135 8.07 -11.85 -14.12
C LYS A 135 7.64 -10.41 -13.81
N ALA A 136 6.53 -10.24 -13.09
CA ALA A 136 6.05 -8.91 -12.70
C ALA A 136 7.06 -8.18 -11.81
N LYS A 137 7.75 -8.89 -10.89
CA LYS A 137 8.81 -8.30 -10.07
C LYS A 137 9.99 -7.79 -10.91
N VAL A 138 10.38 -8.51 -11.96
CA VAL A 138 11.44 -8.06 -12.88
C VAL A 138 11.00 -6.83 -13.67
N GLU A 139 9.77 -6.82 -14.18
CA GLU A 139 9.21 -5.66 -14.87
C GLU A 139 9.12 -4.44 -13.94
N TYR A 140 8.66 -4.62 -12.72
CA TYR A 140 8.60 -3.55 -11.71
C TYR A 140 9.98 -3.00 -11.39
N PHE A 141 10.99 -3.87 -11.26
CA PHE A 141 12.37 -3.44 -11.08
C PHE A 141 12.78 -2.44 -12.16
N TRP A 142 12.68 -2.79 -13.44
CA TRP A 142 13.16 -1.96 -14.53
C TRP A 142 12.35 -0.68 -14.74
N ASN A 143 11.05 -0.71 -14.51
CA ASN A 143 10.18 0.44 -14.78
C ASN A 143 10.11 1.45 -13.62
N SER A 144 10.38 1.02 -12.39
CA SER A 144 10.30 1.87 -11.21
C SER A 144 11.53 1.76 -10.31
N ILE A 145 11.80 0.57 -9.78
CA ILE A 145 12.74 0.35 -8.69
C ILE A 145 14.18 0.69 -9.07
N ALA A 146 14.59 0.43 -10.31
CA ALA A 146 15.94 0.73 -10.81
C ALA A 146 16.28 2.24 -10.83
N LYS A 147 15.28 3.10 -10.75
CA LYS A 147 15.46 4.57 -10.64
C LYS A 147 15.82 4.99 -9.21
N CYS A 148 15.58 4.14 -8.21
CA CYS A 148 15.86 4.42 -6.81
C CYS A 148 17.35 4.26 -6.47
N ASN A 149 17.72 4.65 -5.25
CA ASN A 149 19.08 4.49 -4.77
C ASN A 149 19.51 3.01 -4.81
N PHE A 150 20.53 2.70 -5.59
CA PHE A 150 21.00 1.32 -5.79
C PHE A 150 21.41 0.61 -4.49
N ARG A 151 21.85 1.37 -3.47
CA ARG A 151 22.25 0.79 -2.17
C ARG A 151 21.04 0.23 -1.44
N THR A 152 19.94 0.99 -1.41
CA THR A 152 18.68 0.57 -0.79
C THR A 152 18.05 -0.59 -1.58
N VAL A 153 18.16 -0.54 -2.92
CA VAL A 153 17.58 -1.58 -3.79
C VAL A 153 18.33 -2.91 -3.66
N LEU A 154 19.67 -2.88 -3.70
CA LEU A 154 20.48 -4.10 -3.63
C LEU A 154 20.73 -4.58 -2.20
N PHE A 155 20.70 -3.66 -1.25
CA PHE A 155 20.96 -3.91 0.16
C PHE A 155 19.83 -3.32 1.00
N PRO A 156 18.68 -3.99 1.13
CA PRO A 156 17.49 -3.46 1.83
C PRO A 156 17.79 -3.02 3.26
N TRP A 157 18.75 -3.69 3.92
CA TRP A 157 19.20 -3.36 5.27
C TRP A 157 19.98 -2.04 5.37
N TYR A 158 20.46 -1.46 4.26
CA TYR A 158 21.40 -0.34 4.28
C TYR A 158 20.87 0.89 5.04
N GLU A 159 19.63 1.31 4.80
CA GLU A 159 19.04 2.46 5.50
C GLU A 159 18.90 2.21 7.00
N TYR A 160 18.56 0.99 7.38
CA TYR A 160 18.41 0.61 8.78
C TYR A 160 19.74 0.48 9.52
N SER A 161 20.84 0.30 8.80
CA SER A 161 22.19 0.30 9.38
C SER A 161 22.63 1.69 9.87
N LEU A 162 22.06 2.76 9.33
CA LEU A 162 22.40 4.15 9.68
C LEU A 162 21.82 4.60 11.02
N SER A 163 20.76 3.94 11.47
CA SER A 163 20.04 4.27 12.69
C SER A 163 19.74 3.04 13.56
N TYR A 164 20.67 2.07 13.57
CA TYR A 164 20.44 0.83 14.31
C TYR A 164 20.50 1.01 15.82
N GLU A 165 19.64 0.26 16.50
CA GLU A 165 19.63 0.10 17.95
C GLU A 165 19.75 -1.38 18.29
N LEU A 166 20.67 -1.76 19.18
CA LEU A 166 20.91 -3.17 19.53
C LEU A 166 19.64 -3.94 19.95
N PRO A 167 18.72 -3.39 20.76
CA PRO A 167 17.46 -4.08 21.05
C PRO A 167 16.64 -4.40 19.80
N LYS A 168 16.48 -3.43 18.90
CA LYS A 168 15.73 -3.61 17.63
C LYS A 168 16.38 -4.68 16.73
N VAL A 169 17.73 -4.69 16.66
CA VAL A 169 18.46 -5.73 15.92
C VAL A 169 18.18 -7.12 16.48
N LYS A 170 18.19 -7.27 17.80
CA LYS A 170 17.89 -8.55 18.47
C LYS A 170 16.46 -8.98 18.17
N ASP A 171 15.50 -8.09 18.27
CA ASP A 171 14.08 -8.39 18.03
C ASP A 171 13.84 -8.77 16.57
N THR A 172 14.36 -8.00 15.62
CA THR A 172 14.31 -8.31 14.18
C THR A 172 14.89 -9.67 13.86
N PHE A 173 16.09 -9.97 14.41
CA PHE A 173 16.73 -11.27 14.23
C PHE A 173 15.89 -12.41 14.79
N THR A 174 15.35 -12.24 16.00
CA THR A 174 14.53 -13.26 16.66
C THR A 174 13.27 -13.56 15.85
N GLN A 175 12.54 -12.54 15.42
CA GLN A 175 11.32 -12.68 14.60
C GLN A 175 11.59 -13.45 13.31
N LYS A 176 12.68 -13.12 12.60
CA LYS A 176 13.03 -13.79 11.36
C LYS A 176 13.49 -15.23 11.55
N VAL A 177 14.23 -15.53 12.61
CA VAL A 177 14.70 -16.89 12.92
C VAL A 177 13.57 -17.79 13.38
N THR A 178 12.62 -17.27 14.14
CA THR A 178 11.40 -18.00 14.54
C THR A 178 10.42 -18.18 13.39
N GLY A 179 10.56 -17.43 12.30
CA GLY A 179 9.61 -17.44 11.17
C GLY A 179 8.26 -16.84 11.57
N ASP A 180 8.30 -15.90 12.49
CA ASP A 180 7.14 -15.35 13.14
C ASP A 180 6.44 -14.30 12.27
N TYR A 181 5.19 -14.55 11.94
CA TYR A 181 4.26 -13.59 11.31
C TYR A 181 3.26 -13.03 12.33
N ASP A 182 3.52 -13.23 13.64
CA ASP A 182 2.73 -12.63 14.71
C ASP A 182 2.78 -11.10 14.61
N VAL A 183 1.60 -10.49 14.53
CA VAL A 183 1.43 -9.05 14.34
C VAL A 183 1.46 -8.24 15.65
N SER A 184 1.52 -8.90 16.79
CA SER A 184 1.48 -8.25 18.11
C SER A 184 2.59 -7.21 18.30
N HIS A 185 3.76 -7.41 17.68
CA HIS A 185 4.88 -6.46 17.71
C HIS A 185 4.67 -5.20 16.85
N LEU A 186 3.63 -5.17 16.00
CA LEU A 186 3.25 -4.02 15.18
C LEU A 186 2.27 -3.08 15.90
N LYS A 187 1.94 -3.39 17.15
CA LYS A 187 1.12 -2.54 18.00
C LYS A 187 1.96 -1.41 18.63
N SER A 188 1.40 -0.21 18.66
CA SER A 188 1.98 0.97 19.30
C SER A 188 0.93 1.69 20.17
N ASP A 189 1.33 2.78 20.83
CA ASP A 189 0.41 3.60 21.61
C ASP A 189 -0.62 4.37 20.76
N SER A 190 -0.43 4.43 19.43
CA SER A 190 -1.29 5.20 18.52
C SER A 190 -2.03 4.35 17.50
N GLN A 191 -1.62 3.10 17.28
CA GLN A 191 -2.21 2.25 16.25
C GLN A 191 -1.91 0.77 16.48
N GLU A 192 -2.72 -0.08 15.85
CA GLU A 192 -2.57 -1.53 15.83
C GLU A 192 -2.75 -2.04 14.39
N TYR A 193 -1.89 -2.96 13.95
CA TYR A 193 -2.02 -3.64 12.68
C TYR A 193 -2.81 -4.93 12.88
N HIS A 194 -3.78 -5.19 12.00
CA HIS A 194 -4.60 -6.40 11.96
C HIS A 194 -4.17 -7.32 10.81
N GLU A 195 -4.36 -8.62 10.97
CA GLU A 195 -3.98 -9.64 9.97
C GLU A 195 -4.68 -9.46 8.60
N SER A 196 -5.80 -8.76 8.59
CA SER A 196 -6.51 -8.33 7.37
C SER A 196 -5.78 -7.25 6.55
N GLY A 197 -4.64 -6.76 7.05
CA GLY A 197 -3.90 -5.65 6.47
C GLY A 197 -4.38 -4.27 6.90
N PHE A 198 -5.43 -4.17 7.70
CA PHE A 198 -5.95 -2.90 8.23
C PHE A 198 -5.05 -2.36 9.34
N ILE A 199 -4.86 -1.04 9.39
CA ILE A 199 -4.20 -0.36 10.51
C ILE A 199 -5.24 0.46 11.27
N GLU A 200 -5.66 -0.04 12.41
CA GLU A 200 -6.56 0.63 13.32
C GLU A 200 -5.81 1.76 14.06
N ARG A 201 -6.23 3.01 13.87
CA ARG A 201 -5.71 4.16 14.62
C ARG A 201 -6.57 4.44 15.85
N TYR A 202 -5.93 4.71 16.97
CA TYR A 202 -6.66 5.02 18.20
C TYR A 202 -7.20 6.45 18.18
N PRO A 203 -8.38 6.71 18.78
CA PRO A 203 -8.97 8.03 18.87
C PRO A 203 -8.02 9.03 19.52
N VAL A 204 -8.03 10.26 19.03
CA VAL A 204 -7.20 11.36 19.52
C VAL A 204 -8.05 12.51 20.06
N ASP A 205 -7.47 13.32 20.93
CA ASP A 205 -8.09 14.57 21.36
C ASP A 205 -8.02 15.62 20.23
N VAL A 206 -9.11 15.77 19.49
CA VAL A 206 -9.19 16.67 18.33
C VAL A 206 -8.88 18.14 18.67
N THR A 207 -9.02 18.54 19.95
CA THR A 207 -8.70 19.91 20.38
C THR A 207 -7.19 20.19 20.39
N LYS A 208 -6.38 19.15 20.36
CA LYS A 208 -4.91 19.21 20.36
C LYS A 208 -4.31 18.95 18.97
N LEU A 209 -5.14 18.60 17.99
CA LEU A 209 -4.67 18.35 16.64
C LEU A 209 -4.07 19.62 16.04
N LYS A 210 -2.88 19.47 15.50
CA LYS A 210 -2.26 20.51 14.67
C LYS A 210 -2.81 20.39 13.27
N LYS A 211 -3.24 21.53 12.70
CA LYS A 211 -3.66 21.56 11.32
C LYS A 211 -2.48 21.17 10.42
N SER A 212 -2.67 20.13 9.62
CA SER A 212 -1.75 19.72 8.57
C SER A 212 -2.33 20.12 7.22
N GLU A 213 -1.46 20.32 6.25
CA GLU A 213 -1.86 20.54 4.87
C GLU A 213 -1.81 19.19 4.14
N PRO A 214 -2.95 18.71 3.59
CA PRO A 214 -2.97 17.47 2.82
C PRO A 214 -2.22 17.65 1.49
N LYS A 215 -1.90 16.53 0.84
CA LYS A 215 -1.37 16.57 -0.53
C LYS A 215 -2.50 16.95 -1.47
N LEU A 216 -2.44 18.17 -2.03
CA LEU A 216 -3.54 18.75 -2.78
C LEU A 216 -3.44 18.44 -4.27
N TYR A 217 -4.59 18.23 -4.89
CA TYR A 217 -4.72 18.20 -6.35
C TYR A 217 -4.57 19.61 -6.92
N GLU A 218 -3.82 19.75 -8.01
CA GLU A 218 -3.67 21.01 -8.75
C GLU A 218 -4.14 20.83 -10.20
N GLU A 219 -5.16 21.61 -10.58
CA GLU A 219 -5.69 21.57 -11.94
C GLU A 219 -4.60 21.94 -12.98
N GLY A 220 -4.49 21.13 -14.05
CA GLY A 220 -3.48 21.32 -15.09
C GLY A 220 -2.08 20.80 -14.75
N LYS A 221 -1.85 20.26 -13.55
CA LYS A 221 -0.56 19.66 -13.15
C LYS A 221 -0.61 18.12 -13.05
N VAL A 222 -1.58 17.51 -13.70
CA VAL A 222 -1.72 16.05 -13.68
C VAL A 222 -0.48 15.41 -14.28
N ASN A 223 0.12 14.48 -13.54
CA ASN A 223 1.27 13.72 -13.99
C ASN A 223 0.82 12.62 -14.96
N GLU A 224 1.31 12.70 -16.20
CA GLU A 224 0.92 11.77 -17.27
C GLU A 224 1.31 10.32 -16.97
N GLU A 225 2.47 10.08 -16.35
CA GLU A 225 2.93 8.73 -15.99
C GLU A 225 1.97 8.08 -14.98
N ASN A 226 1.55 8.83 -13.94
CA ASN A 226 0.61 8.33 -12.94
C ASN A 226 -0.74 7.95 -13.58
N MET A 227 -1.25 8.78 -14.49
CA MET A 227 -2.49 8.49 -15.20
C MET A 227 -2.36 7.34 -16.19
N GLU A 228 -1.20 7.21 -16.85
CA GLU A 228 -0.92 6.07 -17.74
C GLU A 228 -0.93 4.76 -16.96
N TYR A 229 -0.31 4.72 -15.78
CA TYR A 229 -0.32 3.51 -14.95
C TYR A 229 -1.70 3.21 -14.35
N LEU A 230 -2.50 4.22 -14.02
CA LEU A 230 -3.90 3.99 -13.63
C LEU A 230 -4.71 3.36 -14.78
N LYS A 231 -4.55 3.86 -16.01
CA LYS A 231 -5.16 3.24 -17.20
C LYS A 231 -4.68 1.80 -17.42
N LYS A 232 -3.38 1.54 -17.24
CA LYS A 232 -2.80 0.19 -17.34
C LYS A 232 -3.39 -0.74 -16.28
N LEU A 233 -3.58 -0.26 -15.05
CA LEU A 233 -4.20 -1.01 -13.97
C LEU A 233 -5.64 -1.41 -14.29
N ILE A 234 -6.45 -0.44 -14.72
CA ILE A 234 -7.85 -0.68 -15.14
C ILE A 234 -7.91 -1.70 -16.29
N THR A 235 -7.08 -1.51 -17.31
CA THR A 235 -6.99 -2.42 -18.47
C THR A 235 -6.57 -3.82 -18.04
N PHE A 236 -5.56 -3.93 -17.18
CA PHE A 236 -5.08 -5.20 -16.66
C PHE A 236 -6.18 -5.96 -15.89
N CYS A 237 -6.92 -5.26 -15.03
CA CYS A 237 -8.05 -5.86 -14.32
C CYS A 237 -9.10 -6.40 -15.31
N LYS A 238 -9.48 -5.60 -16.31
CA LYS A 238 -10.45 -5.99 -17.34
C LYS A 238 -9.99 -7.21 -18.15
N GLU A 239 -8.72 -7.26 -18.56
CA GLU A 239 -8.13 -8.37 -19.33
C GLU A 239 -8.00 -9.67 -18.52
N ASN A 240 -8.06 -9.59 -17.20
CA ASN A 240 -7.96 -10.72 -16.27
C ASN A 240 -9.26 -11.07 -15.56
N ASP A 241 -10.39 -10.55 -16.02
CA ASP A 241 -11.73 -10.77 -15.44
C ASP A 241 -11.80 -10.37 -13.94
N ILE A 242 -11.08 -9.29 -13.58
CA ILE A 242 -11.09 -8.71 -12.24
C ILE A 242 -11.95 -7.45 -12.27
N GLU A 243 -12.97 -7.38 -11.42
CA GLU A 243 -13.74 -6.15 -11.23
C GLU A 243 -12.82 -5.06 -10.65
N PHE A 244 -12.85 -3.86 -11.25
CA PHE A 244 -12.12 -2.71 -10.73
C PHE A 244 -13.11 -1.65 -10.27
N VAL A 245 -13.00 -1.21 -9.01
CA VAL A 245 -13.81 -0.14 -8.42
C VAL A 245 -12.88 0.91 -7.82
N ALA A 246 -13.11 2.17 -8.15
CA ALA A 246 -12.39 3.30 -7.57
C ALA A 246 -13.19 3.88 -6.40
N VAL A 247 -12.50 4.20 -5.31
CA VAL A 247 -13.10 4.74 -4.09
C VAL A 247 -12.31 5.94 -3.60
N THR A 248 -12.96 7.04 -3.25
CA THR A 248 -12.33 8.10 -2.44
C THR A 248 -13.01 8.15 -1.08
N THR A 249 -12.23 7.93 -0.03
CA THR A 249 -12.69 7.93 1.36
C THR A 249 -13.19 9.30 1.81
N PRO A 250 -14.11 9.41 2.77
CA PRO A 250 -14.57 10.69 3.29
C PRO A 250 -13.44 11.42 4.03
N ILE A 251 -13.45 12.75 3.91
CA ILE A 251 -12.45 13.64 4.51
C ILE A 251 -13.13 14.60 5.50
N PRO A 252 -12.45 15.12 6.53
CA PRO A 252 -13.02 16.07 7.49
C PRO A 252 -13.60 17.29 6.79
N ILE A 253 -14.79 17.73 7.22
CA ILE A 253 -15.48 18.91 6.66
C ILE A 253 -14.63 20.19 6.75
N ASN A 254 -13.77 20.28 7.76
CA ASN A 254 -12.84 21.38 7.94
C ASN A 254 -11.86 21.47 6.76
N THR A 255 -11.25 20.35 6.40
CA THR A 255 -10.28 20.23 5.31
C THR A 255 -10.97 20.46 3.95
N LEU A 256 -12.16 19.86 3.74
CA LEU A 256 -12.94 20.10 2.53
C LEU A 256 -13.27 21.59 2.32
N LYS A 257 -13.58 22.32 3.38
CA LYS A 257 -13.87 23.77 3.31
C LYS A 257 -12.60 24.60 3.05
N ASP A 258 -11.50 24.25 3.72
CA ASP A 258 -10.25 24.99 3.62
C ASP A 258 -9.63 24.87 2.21
N TYR A 259 -9.82 23.73 1.54
CA TYR A 259 -9.22 23.41 0.24
C TYR A 259 -10.28 23.08 -0.83
N SER A 260 -11.45 23.71 -0.74
CA SER A 260 -12.63 23.38 -1.57
C SER A 260 -12.35 23.43 -3.07
N ASP A 261 -11.57 24.40 -3.55
CA ASP A 261 -11.28 24.56 -4.96
C ASP A 261 -10.46 23.38 -5.50
N SER A 262 -9.43 22.95 -4.76
CA SER A 262 -8.62 21.79 -5.10
C SER A 262 -9.46 20.51 -5.16
N TYR A 263 -10.26 20.25 -4.12
CA TYR A 263 -11.09 19.06 -4.07
C TYR A 263 -12.18 19.04 -5.14
N ASN A 264 -12.85 20.16 -5.38
CA ASN A 264 -13.87 20.24 -6.43
C ASN A 264 -13.27 20.03 -7.84
N ALA A 265 -12.07 20.54 -8.10
CA ALA A 265 -11.35 20.29 -9.34
C ALA A 265 -10.98 18.80 -9.47
N ALA A 266 -10.49 18.18 -8.39
CA ALA A 266 -10.18 16.75 -8.33
C ALA A 266 -11.41 15.88 -8.60
N TRP A 267 -12.52 16.16 -7.91
CA TRP A 267 -13.76 15.36 -8.07
C TRP A 267 -14.31 15.43 -9.49
N LYS A 268 -14.23 16.60 -10.11
CA LYS A 268 -14.63 16.77 -11.51
C LYS A 268 -13.71 15.98 -12.45
N TYR A 269 -12.40 16.08 -12.27
CA TYR A 269 -11.44 15.41 -13.13
C TYR A 269 -11.56 13.87 -13.02
N PHE A 270 -11.50 13.32 -11.82
CA PHE A 270 -11.57 11.87 -11.62
C PHE A 270 -12.94 11.30 -11.91
N GLY A 271 -14.04 12.05 -11.64
CA GLY A 271 -15.39 11.66 -12.02
C GLY A 271 -15.51 11.45 -13.54
N GLN A 272 -15.04 12.41 -14.33
CA GLN A 272 -15.01 12.30 -15.79
C GLN A 272 -14.08 11.18 -16.27
N PHE A 273 -12.88 11.09 -15.71
CA PHE A 273 -11.92 10.06 -16.07
C PHE A 273 -12.50 8.64 -15.87
N PHE A 274 -13.06 8.34 -14.70
CA PHE A 274 -13.58 7.00 -14.44
C PHE A 274 -14.85 6.70 -15.26
N GLU A 275 -15.71 7.70 -15.50
CA GLU A 275 -16.84 7.57 -16.42
C GLU A 275 -16.38 7.19 -17.84
N GLU A 276 -15.36 7.86 -18.38
CA GLU A 276 -14.76 7.56 -19.68
C GLU A 276 -14.12 6.15 -19.75
N GLN A 277 -13.59 5.66 -18.62
CA GLN A 277 -13.05 4.29 -18.54
C GLN A 277 -14.14 3.23 -18.30
N GLY A 278 -15.39 3.62 -18.07
CA GLY A 278 -16.47 2.71 -17.69
C GLY A 278 -16.26 2.05 -16.33
N VAL A 279 -15.58 2.76 -15.41
CA VAL A 279 -15.27 2.32 -14.05
C VAL A 279 -16.23 2.95 -13.06
N GLU A 280 -16.71 2.15 -12.11
CA GLU A 280 -17.49 2.65 -10.99
C GLU A 280 -16.61 3.45 -10.05
N TYR A 281 -16.99 4.71 -9.78
CA TYR A 281 -16.27 5.59 -8.87
C TYR A 281 -17.16 6.01 -7.70
N LEU A 282 -16.81 5.54 -6.51
CA LEU A 282 -17.53 5.79 -5.26
C LEU A 282 -16.83 6.92 -4.49
N ASN A 283 -17.32 8.15 -4.66
CA ASN A 283 -16.74 9.30 -3.96
C ASN A 283 -17.62 9.69 -2.76
N PHE A 284 -17.08 9.47 -1.56
CA PHE A 284 -17.77 9.77 -0.31
C PHE A 284 -17.72 11.25 0.09
N ASN A 285 -17.09 12.10 -0.70
CA ASN A 285 -17.10 13.55 -0.52
C ASN A 285 -18.09 14.27 -1.46
N THR A 286 -18.78 13.55 -2.33
CA THR A 286 -19.78 14.09 -3.28
C THR A 286 -21.06 13.27 -3.27
N GLN A 287 -21.21 12.28 -4.16
CA GLN A 287 -22.45 11.53 -4.34
C GLN A 287 -22.87 10.74 -3.08
N TYR A 288 -21.90 10.30 -2.28
CA TYR A 288 -22.13 9.58 -1.02
C TYR A 288 -21.84 10.43 0.22
N PHE A 289 -21.77 11.76 0.09
CA PHE A 289 -21.43 12.68 1.20
C PHE A 289 -22.27 12.47 2.46
N LYS A 290 -23.55 12.14 2.32
CA LYS A 290 -24.47 11.91 3.45
C LYS A 290 -24.42 10.49 4.01
N ALA A 291 -23.69 9.58 3.36
CA ALA A 291 -23.62 8.19 3.79
C ALA A 291 -22.71 7.99 5.00
N PHE A 292 -21.77 8.91 5.21
CA PHE A 292 -20.85 8.85 6.34
C PHE A 292 -20.59 10.25 6.94
N THR A 293 -20.07 10.28 8.17
CA THR A 293 -19.76 11.53 8.87
C THR A 293 -18.50 12.21 8.33
N HIS A 294 -18.49 13.54 8.37
CA HIS A 294 -17.33 14.38 8.08
C HIS A 294 -16.89 15.19 9.32
N ASP A 295 -17.41 14.82 10.51
CA ASP A 295 -16.98 15.45 11.78
C ASP A 295 -15.54 15.05 12.08
N LEU A 296 -14.69 16.04 12.41
CA LEU A 296 -13.27 15.81 12.73
C LEU A 296 -13.05 14.77 13.84
N LYS A 297 -14.04 14.54 14.70
CA LYS A 297 -13.97 13.51 15.76
C LYS A 297 -13.85 12.08 15.23
N ALA A 298 -14.27 11.84 14.01
CA ALA A 298 -14.10 10.55 13.34
C ALA A 298 -12.65 10.31 12.86
N TYR A 299 -11.80 11.33 12.89
CA TYR A 299 -10.48 11.31 12.29
C TYR A 299 -9.38 11.54 13.34
N THR A 300 -8.19 11.10 13.01
CA THR A 300 -6.99 11.26 13.85
C THR A 300 -6.12 12.43 13.42
N ASP A 301 -6.43 13.05 12.27
CA ASP A 301 -5.74 14.22 11.71
C ASP A 301 -6.66 14.99 10.74
N TYR A 302 -6.15 16.10 10.22
CA TYR A 302 -6.86 16.90 9.21
C TYR A 302 -6.72 16.35 7.80
N ASP A 303 -5.84 15.38 7.59
CA ASP A 303 -5.60 14.77 6.28
C ASP A 303 -6.74 13.84 5.90
N GLY A 304 -7.34 13.17 6.88
CA GLY A 304 -8.52 12.34 6.68
C GLY A 304 -8.37 10.90 7.14
N HIS A 305 -7.29 10.58 7.84
CA HIS A 305 -7.14 9.24 8.41
C HIS A 305 -8.12 9.04 9.57
N MET A 306 -8.98 8.06 9.46
CA MET A 306 -10.00 7.75 10.47
C MET A 306 -9.42 7.14 11.74
N ASN A 307 -10.13 7.29 12.85
CA ASN A 307 -9.90 6.41 13.99
C ASN A 307 -10.59 5.05 13.77
N GLY A 308 -10.21 4.04 14.54
CA GLY A 308 -10.65 2.66 14.33
C GLY A 308 -12.17 2.48 14.36
N ASP A 309 -12.88 3.16 15.27
CA ASP A 309 -14.35 3.07 15.35
C ASP A 309 -15.00 3.63 14.08
N ALA A 310 -14.53 4.79 13.63
CA ALA A 310 -15.02 5.43 12.41
C ALA A 310 -14.67 4.62 11.14
N ALA A 311 -13.47 4.04 11.08
CA ALA A 311 -13.04 3.20 9.96
C ALA A 311 -13.91 1.93 9.84
N LYS A 312 -14.27 1.30 10.94
CA LYS A 312 -15.19 0.15 10.97
C LYS A 312 -16.59 0.54 10.49
N GLU A 313 -17.15 1.64 11.02
CA GLU A 313 -18.44 2.17 10.54
C GLU A 313 -18.41 2.53 9.05
N TYR A 314 -17.34 3.17 8.59
CA TYR A 314 -17.17 3.49 7.18
C TYR A 314 -17.06 2.23 6.30
N SER A 315 -16.32 1.22 6.75
CA SER A 315 -16.16 -0.04 6.03
C SER A 315 -17.48 -0.78 5.84
N GLU A 316 -18.36 -0.75 6.86
CA GLU A 316 -19.73 -1.28 6.73
C GLU A 316 -20.54 -0.52 5.67
N VAL A 317 -20.50 0.82 5.70
CA VAL A 317 -21.18 1.67 4.71
C VAL A 317 -20.63 1.44 3.30
N LEU A 318 -19.30 1.36 3.14
CA LEU A 318 -18.65 1.07 1.86
C LEU A 318 -19.10 -0.29 1.30
N ALA A 319 -19.12 -1.33 2.15
CA ALA A 319 -19.56 -2.66 1.77
C ALA A 319 -21.04 -2.66 1.29
N GLN A 320 -21.94 -1.99 1.99
CA GLN A 320 -23.34 -1.85 1.60
C GLN A 320 -23.50 -1.11 0.26
N VAL A 321 -22.72 -0.06 0.03
CA VAL A 321 -22.73 0.70 -1.25
C VAL A 321 -22.23 -0.18 -2.39
N LEU A 322 -21.14 -0.96 -2.18
CA LEU A 322 -20.61 -1.89 -3.19
C LEU A 322 -21.63 -2.98 -3.57
N GLU A 323 -22.32 -3.57 -2.61
CA GLU A 323 -23.35 -4.58 -2.87
C GLU A 323 -24.54 -3.96 -3.63
N SER A 324 -24.96 -2.76 -3.26
CA SER A 324 -26.05 -2.06 -3.93
C SER A 324 -25.72 -1.66 -5.36
N ALA A 325 -24.46 -1.35 -5.62
CA ALA A 325 -23.95 -1.01 -6.95
C ALA A 325 -23.87 -2.26 -7.85
N GLY A 326 -23.37 -3.39 -7.30
CA GLY A 326 -23.31 -4.67 -8.01
C GLY A 326 -24.69 -5.20 -8.46
N GLN A 327 -25.76 -4.89 -7.72
CA GLN A 327 -27.13 -5.29 -8.08
C GLN A 327 -27.73 -4.45 -9.21
N ARG A 328 -27.14 -3.33 -9.59
CA ARG A 328 -27.60 -2.43 -10.68
C ARG A 328 -27.01 -2.77 -12.05
N LYS A 329 -26.04 -3.66 -12.09
CA LYS A 329 -25.43 -4.19 -13.33
C LYS A 329 -26.11 -5.50 -13.75
#